data_2cf09a8ea21e718e9c13c9c381f08548
#
_entry.id   2cf09a8ea21e718e9c13c9c381f08548
#
_cell.length_a   1.000
_cell.length_b   1.000
_cell.length_c   1.000
_cell.angle_alpha   90.00
_cell.angle_beta   90.00
_cell.angle_gamma   90.00
#
_symmetry.space_group_name_H-M   'P 1'
#
loop_
_entity.id
_entity.type
_entity.pdbx_description
1 polymer ?
#
loop_
_entity_poly.entity_id
_entity_poly.type
_entity_poly.pdbx_seq_one_letter_code
_entity_poly.pdbx_strand_id
1 'polypeptide(L)'
;MQNISSDTIQKHPPLSLPFYYGWLVVSLCFLTTLTSAGVRSSPQVLILPLQDEFGWSRALIASAISMNLLLFGVAGPISGYLIDRFGPRKVMMGSLLLLICGVSGTIAMTQFWQFFLVWGIIVGLGAGGVGSVLTATVGNRWFVARRGLALGILGSASSTGQLIFLPFFMAMIAYSGWRIGSMTLIVVALILLPLIFLFMRDDPADIGLEPYGADQTGAGGSAGAASLRG
;
A
#
# COMPACT_ATOMS: atom_id res chain seq x y z
N MET A 1 -6.86 -52.26 -0.16
CA MET A 1 -6.84 -50.96 -0.87
C MET A 1 -7.49 -49.95 0.07
N GLN A 2 -6.67 -49.25 0.84
CA GLN A 2 -7.12 -48.24 1.80
C GLN A 2 -7.30 -46.92 1.06
N ASN A 3 -8.54 -46.44 1.13
CA ASN A 3 -8.94 -45.15 0.62
C ASN A 3 -8.38 -44.06 1.56
N ILE A 4 -7.30 -43.41 1.17
CA ILE A 4 -6.75 -42.25 1.88
C ILE A 4 -7.67 -41.08 1.49
N SER A 5 -8.66 -40.80 2.34
CA SER A 5 -9.43 -39.57 2.24
C SER A 5 -8.48 -38.42 2.55
N SER A 6 -8.16 -37.67 1.50
CA SER A 6 -7.49 -36.38 1.61
C SER A 6 -8.41 -35.43 2.39
N ASP A 7 -8.18 -35.30 3.69
CA ASP A 7 -8.70 -34.21 4.51
C ASP A 7 -8.11 -32.91 3.96
N THR A 8 -8.79 -32.35 3.00
CA THR A 8 -8.57 -31.00 2.53
C THR A 8 -9.00 -30.10 3.69
N ILE A 9 -8.03 -29.60 4.43
CA ILE A 9 -8.25 -28.59 5.48
C ILE A 9 -8.92 -27.39 4.78
N GLN A 10 -10.22 -27.32 4.84
CA GLN A 10 -10.96 -26.12 4.41
C GLN A 10 -10.55 -24.97 5.32
N LYS A 11 -9.63 -24.16 4.85
CA LYS A 11 -9.29 -22.90 5.50
C LYS A 11 -10.45 -21.94 5.35
N HIS A 12 -11.32 -21.90 6.35
CA HIS A 12 -12.40 -20.93 6.42
C HIS A 12 -11.85 -19.49 6.49
N PRO A 13 -12.52 -18.51 5.87
CA PRO A 13 -12.14 -17.12 6.02
C PRO A 13 -12.18 -16.73 7.50
N PRO A 14 -11.27 -15.87 7.99
CA PRO A 14 -11.18 -15.46 9.39
C PRO A 14 -12.42 -14.70 9.89
N LEU A 15 -13.30 -14.26 8.97
CA LEU A 15 -14.56 -13.58 9.25
C LEU A 15 -15.61 -14.02 8.23
N SER A 16 -16.79 -14.42 8.69
CA SER A 16 -18.00 -14.57 7.86
C SER A 16 -18.57 -13.17 7.59
N LEU A 17 -18.12 -12.53 6.51
CA LEU A 17 -18.60 -11.21 6.12
C LEU A 17 -19.85 -11.35 5.23
N PRO A 18 -20.84 -10.44 5.34
CA PRO A 18 -22.03 -10.42 4.48
C PRO A 18 -21.70 -9.98 3.03
N PHE A 19 -20.43 -9.69 2.73
CA PHE A 19 -19.95 -9.26 1.43
C PHE A 19 -18.66 -10.00 1.06
N TYR A 20 -18.31 -9.98 -0.23
CA TYR A 20 -17.12 -10.65 -0.74
C TYR A 20 -15.83 -10.13 -0.06
N TYR A 21 -15.01 -11.06 0.46
CA TYR A 21 -13.78 -10.76 1.22
C TYR A 21 -12.78 -9.88 0.46
N GLY A 22 -12.78 -9.95 -0.86
CA GLY A 22 -11.93 -9.12 -1.71
C GLY A 22 -12.10 -7.60 -1.49
N TRP A 23 -13.29 -7.15 -1.08
CA TRP A 23 -13.50 -5.73 -0.74
C TRP A 23 -12.76 -5.31 0.52
N LEU A 24 -12.62 -6.21 1.50
CA LEU A 24 -11.80 -5.97 2.69
C LEU A 24 -10.33 -5.82 2.30
N VAL A 25 -9.83 -6.70 1.43
CA VAL A 25 -8.45 -6.64 0.92
C VAL A 25 -8.21 -5.34 0.14
N VAL A 26 -9.13 -4.95 -0.73
CA VAL A 26 -9.09 -3.66 -1.45
C VAL A 26 -9.08 -2.48 -0.49
N SER A 27 -9.90 -2.51 0.57
CA SER A 27 -9.94 -1.44 1.59
C SER A 27 -8.62 -1.31 2.34
N LEU A 28 -8.00 -2.42 2.74
CA LEU A 28 -6.69 -2.42 3.40
C LEU A 28 -5.59 -1.88 2.46
N CYS A 29 -5.59 -2.32 1.20
CA CYS A 29 -4.66 -1.84 0.20
C CYS A 29 -4.86 -0.34 -0.08
N PHE A 30 -6.12 0.12 -0.17
CA PHE A 30 -6.47 1.52 -0.33
C PHE A 30 -5.94 2.38 0.83
N LEU A 31 -6.23 2.00 2.08
CA LEU A 31 -5.77 2.72 3.28
C LEU A 31 -4.25 2.76 3.38
N THR A 32 -3.58 1.68 3.02
CA THR A 32 -2.11 1.62 3.02
C THR A 32 -1.51 2.55 1.95
N THR A 33 -2.06 2.54 0.74
CA THR A 33 -1.64 3.44 -0.35
C THR A 33 -1.93 4.89 -0.01
N LEU A 34 -3.08 5.17 0.58
CA LEU A 34 -3.49 6.48 1.06
C LEU A 34 -2.51 7.02 2.13
N THR A 35 -2.15 6.18 3.11
CA THR A 35 -1.15 6.54 4.15
C THR A 35 0.22 6.79 3.54
N SER A 36 0.68 5.92 2.63
CA SER A 36 1.94 6.10 1.91
C SER A 36 1.99 7.41 1.12
N ALA A 37 0.89 7.76 0.46
CA ALA A 37 0.76 9.03 -0.27
C ALA A 37 0.79 10.24 0.68
N GLY A 38 0.17 10.12 1.86
CA GLY A 38 0.25 11.11 2.93
C GLY A 38 1.69 11.34 3.40
N VAL A 39 2.44 10.27 3.68
CA VAL A 39 3.87 10.36 4.02
C VAL A 39 4.65 11.07 2.92
N ARG A 40 4.45 10.71 1.66
CA ARG A 40 5.16 11.32 0.52
C ARG A 40 4.84 12.79 0.28
N SER A 41 3.66 13.24 0.65
CA SER A 41 3.26 14.65 0.49
C SER A 41 3.79 15.56 1.60
N SER A 42 4.19 15.00 2.74
CA SER A 42 4.63 15.78 3.91
C SER A 42 5.86 16.67 3.68
N PRO A 43 6.87 16.36 2.85
CA PRO A 43 8.00 17.27 2.63
C PRO A 43 7.61 18.61 2.07
N GLN A 44 6.53 18.68 1.29
CA GLN A 44 6.06 19.94 0.72
C GLN A 44 5.70 20.97 1.80
N VAL A 45 5.26 20.49 2.96
CA VAL A 45 4.88 21.32 4.11
C VAL A 45 6.04 21.44 5.10
N LEU A 46 6.96 20.48 5.12
CA LEU A 46 8.11 20.44 6.02
C LEU A 46 9.27 21.36 5.59
N ILE A 47 9.30 21.84 4.34
CA ILE A 47 10.42 22.66 3.84
C ILE A 47 10.65 23.88 4.74
N LEU A 48 9.62 24.65 5.05
CA LEU A 48 9.75 25.84 5.90
C LEU A 48 10.18 25.51 7.33
N PRO A 49 9.50 24.60 8.06
CA PRO A 49 9.93 24.20 9.40
C PRO A 49 11.37 23.69 9.47
N LEU A 50 11.83 22.94 8.47
CA LEU A 50 13.20 22.43 8.43
C LEU A 50 14.22 23.51 8.14
N GLN A 51 13.89 24.51 7.31
CA GLN A 51 14.74 25.68 7.10
C GLN A 51 14.87 26.51 8.38
N ASP A 52 13.76 26.74 9.07
CA ASP A 52 13.73 27.58 10.28
C ASP A 52 14.46 26.91 11.45
N GLU A 53 14.34 25.58 11.60
CA GLU A 53 14.93 24.85 12.73
C GLU A 53 16.40 24.49 12.52
N PHE A 54 16.76 24.03 11.31
CA PHE A 54 18.11 23.50 11.02
C PHE A 54 18.96 24.42 10.14
N GLY A 55 18.39 25.49 9.58
CA GLY A 55 19.10 26.39 8.68
C GLY A 55 19.45 25.77 7.31
N TRP A 56 18.82 24.63 6.93
CA TRP A 56 19.12 23.97 5.67
C TRP A 56 18.57 24.75 4.48
N SER A 57 19.37 24.81 3.41
CA SER A 57 18.90 25.45 2.18
C SER A 57 17.80 24.62 1.50
N ARG A 58 16.92 25.31 0.76
CA ARG A 58 15.90 24.63 -0.06
C ARG A 58 16.48 23.62 -1.03
N ALA A 59 17.65 23.91 -1.59
CA ALA A 59 18.33 23.02 -2.51
C ALA A 59 18.74 21.70 -1.85
N LEU A 60 19.24 21.73 -0.61
CA LEU A 60 19.55 20.53 0.17
C LEU A 60 18.29 19.69 0.43
N ILE A 61 17.22 20.31 0.91
CA ILE A 61 15.97 19.59 1.17
C ILE A 61 15.40 19.00 -0.14
N ALA A 62 15.43 19.77 -1.23
CA ALA A 62 14.99 19.31 -2.54
C ALA A 62 15.81 18.12 -3.05
N SER A 63 17.10 18.04 -2.74
CA SER A 63 17.94 16.89 -3.12
C SER A 63 17.46 15.58 -2.47
N ALA A 64 17.06 15.63 -1.20
CA ALA A 64 16.49 14.46 -0.51
C ALA A 64 15.11 14.06 -1.11
N ILE A 65 14.29 15.05 -1.46
CA ILE A 65 13.00 14.81 -2.13
C ILE A 65 13.21 14.19 -3.52
N SER A 66 14.19 14.68 -4.28
CA SER A 66 14.52 14.12 -5.60
C SER A 66 15.02 12.68 -5.50
N MET A 67 15.85 12.39 -4.51
CA MET A 67 16.30 11.02 -4.23
C MET A 67 15.15 10.09 -3.87
N ASN A 68 14.21 10.57 -3.03
CA ASN A 68 12.98 9.84 -2.71
C ASN A 68 12.16 9.51 -3.95
N LEU A 69 11.96 10.47 -4.84
CA LEU A 69 11.20 10.28 -6.07
C LEU A 69 11.88 9.29 -7.02
N LEU A 70 13.19 9.35 -7.13
CA LEU A 70 13.99 8.41 -7.92
C LEU A 70 13.83 6.99 -7.38
N LEU A 71 14.02 6.80 -6.07
CA LEU A 71 13.91 5.49 -5.44
C LEU A 71 12.48 4.96 -5.44
N PHE A 72 11.48 5.82 -5.31
CA PHE A 72 10.08 5.45 -5.50
C PHE A 72 9.84 4.85 -6.89
N GLY A 73 10.41 5.45 -7.95
CA GLY A 73 10.31 4.93 -9.32
C GLY A 73 11.02 3.58 -9.48
N VAL A 74 12.25 3.47 -8.96
CA VAL A 74 13.06 2.24 -9.03
C VAL A 74 12.45 1.11 -8.18
N ALA A 75 11.81 1.44 -7.06
CA ALA A 75 11.17 0.46 -6.20
C ALA A 75 9.96 -0.23 -6.87
N GLY A 76 9.34 0.38 -7.88
CA GLY A 76 8.22 -0.22 -8.62
C GLY A 76 8.55 -1.59 -9.21
N PRO A 77 9.51 -1.73 -10.12
CA PRO A 77 9.94 -3.03 -10.65
C PRO A 77 10.43 -4.01 -9.57
N ILE A 78 11.14 -3.51 -8.56
CA ILE A 78 11.62 -4.33 -7.44
C ILE A 78 10.43 -4.89 -6.65
N SER A 79 9.43 -4.07 -6.36
CA SER A 79 8.24 -4.52 -5.65
C SER A 79 7.43 -5.53 -6.46
N GLY A 80 7.37 -5.41 -7.79
CA GLY A 80 6.78 -6.44 -8.66
C GLY A 80 7.44 -7.79 -8.45
N TYR A 81 8.75 -7.85 -8.55
CA TYR A 81 9.52 -9.08 -8.30
C TYR A 81 9.30 -9.63 -6.88
N LEU A 82 9.30 -8.77 -5.87
CA LEU A 82 9.07 -9.17 -4.48
C LEU A 82 7.63 -9.69 -4.25
N ILE A 83 6.64 -9.08 -4.90
CA ILE A 83 5.24 -9.50 -4.84
C ILE A 83 5.07 -10.90 -5.45
N ASP A 84 5.73 -11.16 -6.58
CA ASP A 84 5.66 -12.47 -7.24
C ASP A 84 6.34 -13.55 -6.40
N ARG A 85 7.43 -13.21 -5.69
CA ARG A 85 8.18 -14.18 -4.89
C ARG A 85 7.60 -14.40 -3.47
N PHE A 86 7.14 -13.36 -2.82
CA PHE A 86 6.77 -13.37 -1.39
C PHE A 86 5.29 -13.12 -1.12
N GLY A 87 4.54 -12.70 -2.14
CA GLY A 87 3.14 -12.29 -2.03
C GLY A 87 2.94 -10.82 -1.67
N PRO A 88 1.78 -10.24 -2.02
CA PRO A 88 1.46 -8.83 -1.78
C PRO A 88 1.39 -8.47 -0.30
N ARG A 89 0.94 -9.39 0.58
CA ARG A 89 0.84 -9.18 2.02
C ARG A 89 2.19 -8.84 2.66
N LYS A 90 3.22 -9.65 2.39
CA LYS A 90 4.55 -9.46 2.98
C LYS A 90 5.21 -8.19 2.46
N VAL A 91 5.06 -7.89 1.18
CA VAL A 91 5.60 -6.68 0.57
C VAL A 91 4.93 -5.43 1.16
N MET A 92 3.62 -5.45 1.34
CA MET A 92 2.87 -4.36 1.95
C MET A 92 3.29 -4.11 3.40
N MET A 93 3.45 -5.19 4.19
CA MET A 93 3.95 -5.10 5.57
C MET A 93 5.38 -4.56 5.64
N GLY A 94 6.28 -5.08 4.81
CA GLY A 94 7.67 -4.61 4.74
C GLY A 94 7.76 -3.13 4.34
N SER A 95 6.95 -2.71 3.39
CA SER A 95 6.86 -1.32 2.97
C SER A 95 6.34 -0.39 4.07
N LEU A 96 5.30 -0.80 4.81
CA LEU A 96 4.82 -0.05 5.97
C LEU A 96 5.87 0.04 7.09
N LEU A 97 6.59 -1.04 7.36
CA LEU A 97 7.69 -1.03 8.33
C LEU A 97 8.79 -0.04 7.91
N LEU A 98 9.17 -0.02 6.62
CA LEU A 98 10.11 0.96 6.10
C LEU A 98 9.59 2.39 6.26
N LEU A 99 8.30 2.64 6.00
CA LEU A 99 7.69 3.95 6.20
C LEU A 99 7.70 4.36 7.68
N ILE A 100 7.35 3.45 8.60
CA ILE A 100 7.40 3.69 10.05
C ILE A 100 8.82 4.01 10.48
N CYS A 101 9.81 3.19 10.11
CA CYS A 101 11.22 3.44 10.43
C CYS A 101 11.71 4.76 9.86
N GLY A 102 11.35 5.04 8.61
CA GLY A 102 11.71 6.28 7.95
C GLY A 102 11.14 7.53 8.61
N VAL A 103 9.85 7.56 8.87
CA VAL A 103 9.21 8.72 9.53
C VAL A 103 9.69 8.85 10.99
N SER A 104 9.88 7.73 11.71
CA SER A 104 10.43 7.76 13.08
C SER A 104 11.86 8.30 13.12
N GLY A 105 12.70 7.89 12.17
CA GLY A 105 14.06 8.41 12.04
C GLY A 105 14.09 9.92 11.72
N THR A 106 13.10 10.41 10.96
CA THR A 106 12.97 11.84 10.67
C THR A 106 12.70 12.67 11.93
N ILE A 107 11.95 12.14 12.90
CA ILE A 107 11.68 12.84 14.16
C ILE A 107 12.95 13.01 15.01
N ALA A 108 13.85 12.02 14.96
CA ALA A 108 15.09 11.98 15.74
C ALA A 108 16.31 12.62 15.03
N MET A 109 16.14 13.10 13.80
CA MET A 109 17.25 13.66 13.03
C MET A 109 17.75 14.98 13.60
N THR A 110 19.06 15.21 13.46
CA THR A 110 19.74 16.47 13.81
C THR A 110 20.61 16.99 12.69
N GLN A 111 20.97 16.14 11.71
CA GLN A 111 21.87 16.48 10.63
C GLN A 111 21.25 16.16 9.27
N PHE A 112 21.64 16.90 8.23
CA PHE A 112 21.10 16.75 6.88
C PHE A 112 21.31 15.35 6.29
N TRP A 113 22.46 14.71 6.49
CA TRP A 113 22.72 13.38 5.95
C TRP A 113 21.76 12.32 6.51
N GLN A 114 21.30 12.48 7.77
CA GLN A 114 20.28 11.62 8.37
C GLN A 114 18.95 11.79 7.66
N PHE A 115 18.53 13.04 7.40
CA PHE A 115 17.33 13.34 6.64
C PHE A 115 17.41 12.74 5.23
N PHE A 116 18.54 12.87 4.55
CA PHE A 116 18.75 12.32 3.21
C PHE A 116 18.63 10.79 3.21
N LEU A 117 19.26 10.09 4.16
CA LEU A 117 19.15 8.64 4.31
C LEU A 117 17.72 8.19 4.64
N VAL A 118 17.16 8.78 5.68
CA VAL A 118 15.89 8.32 6.23
C VAL A 118 14.73 8.68 5.30
N TRP A 119 14.65 9.93 4.89
CA TRP A 119 13.60 10.42 4.02
C TRP A 119 13.84 10.08 2.55
N GLY A 120 15.04 10.35 2.05
CA GLY A 120 15.40 10.11 0.66
C GLY A 120 15.38 8.63 0.31
N ILE A 121 16.01 7.77 1.12
CA ILE A 121 16.21 6.36 0.79
C ILE A 121 15.13 5.49 1.42
N ILE A 122 14.99 5.47 2.74
CA ILE A 122 14.12 4.52 3.43
C ILE A 122 12.65 4.77 3.09
N VAL A 123 12.20 6.03 3.20
CA VAL A 123 10.81 6.38 2.84
C VAL A 123 10.55 6.20 1.35
N GLY A 124 11.52 6.53 0.47
CA GLY A 124 11.40 6.35 -0.97
C GLY A 124 11.17 4.90 -1.36
N LEU A 125 11.97 3.98 -0.84
CA LEU A 125 11.81 2.54 -1.08
C LEU A 125 10.52 2.00 -0.46
N GLY A 126 10.19 2.39 0.78
CA GLY A 126 8.96 1.97 1.44
C GLY A 126 7.71 2.42 0.68
N ALA A 127 7.67 3.66 0.24
CA ALA A 127 6.53 4.18 -0.53
C ALA A 127 6.39 3.50 -1.90
N GLY A 128 7.52 3.21 -2.58
CA GLY A 128 7.51 2.52 -3.86
C GLY A 128 6.97 1.08 -3.77
N GLY A 129 7.19 0.40 -2.65
CA GLY A 129 6.65 -0.94 -2.41
C GLY A 129 5.11 -1.00 -2.31
N VAL A 130 4.47 0.11 -1.94
CA VAL A 130 2.98 0.25 -1.90
C VAL A 130 2.45 0.98 -3.14
N GLY A 131 3.25 1.12 -4.18
CA GLY A 131 2.90 1.86 -5.39
C GLY A 131 1.88 1.14 -6.29
N SER A 132 1.80 1.61 -7.54
CA SER A 132 0.84 1.14 -8.55
C SER A 132 0.93 -0.36 -8.84
N VAL A 133 2.10 -0.97 -8.71
CA VAL A 133 2.31 -2.41 -8.95
C VAL A 133 1.53 -3.24 -7.94
N LEU A 134 1.61 -2.91 -6.65
CA LEU A 134 0.87 -3.60 -5.60
C LEU A 134 -0.65 -3.47 -5.80
N THR A 135 -1.12 -2.25 -6.05
CA THR A 135 -2.56 -1.97 -6.25
C THR A 135 -3.12 -2.70 -7.46
N ALA A 136 -2.36 -2.72 -8.57
CA ALA A 136 -2.73 -3.47 -9.77
C ALA A 136 -2.76 -4.98 -9.52
N THR A 137 -1.77 -5.53 -8.81
CA THR A 137 -1.71 -6.96 -8.50
C THR A 137 -2.89 -7.38 -7.64
N VAL A 138 -3.20 -6.65 -6.57
CA VAL A 138 -4.34 -6.94 -5.69
C VAL A 138 -5.66 -6.88 -6.46
N GLY A 139 -5.88 -5.82 -7.24
CA GLY A 139 -7.10 -5.68 -8.04
C GLY A 139 -7.28 -6.81 -9.06
N ASN A 140 -6.18 -7.24 -9.68
CA ASN A 140 -6.19 -8.29 -10.70
C ASN A 140 -6.40 -9.70 -10.13
N ARG A 141 -5.85 -9.99 -8.94
CA ARG A 141 -5.97 -11.31 -8.29
C ARG A 141 -7.36 -11.53 -7.68
N TRP A 142 -7.96 -10.49 -7.13
CA TRP A 142 -9.22 -10.60 -6.38
C TRP A 142 -10.47 -10.38 -7.23
N PHE A 143 -10.38 -9.67 -8.36
CA PHE A 143 -11.54 -9.29 -9.17
C PHE A 143 -11.36 -9.66 -10.63
N VAL A 144 -12.32 -10.45 -11.16
CA VAL A 144 -12.54 -10.69 -12.58
C VAL A 144 -13.67 -9.80 -13.07
N ALA A 145 -14.88 -9.94 -12.49
CA ALA A 145 -15.95 -8.98 -12.70
C ALA A 145 -15.69 -7.71 -11.86
N ARG A 146 -16.08 -6.55 -12.40
CA ARG A 146 -15.87 -5.23 -11.79
C ARG A 146 -14.39 -4.87 -11.51
N ARG A 147 -13.45 -5.51 -12.20
CA ARG A 147 -12.02 -5.24 -12.09
C ARG A 147 -11.68 -3.75 -12.29
N GLY A 148 -12.32 -3.10 -13.29
CA GLY A 148 -12.15 -1.67 -13.53
C GLY A 148 -12.54 -0.80 -12.33
N LEU A 149 -13.62 -1.15 -11.62
CA LEU A 149 -14.05 -0.45 -10.41
C LEU A 149 -13.01 -0.62 -9.28
N ALA A 150 -12.56 -1.85 -9.01
CA ALA A 150 -11.56 -2.12 -7.99
C ALA A 150 -10.24 -1.37 -8.27
N LEU A 151 -9.75 -1.41 -9.52
CA LEU A 151 -8.56 -0.69 -9.93
C LEU A 151 -8.74 0.83 -9.89
N GLY A 152 -9.93 1.35 -10.22
CA GLY A 152 -10.26 2.77 -10.12
C GLY A 152 -10.23 3.26 -8.67
N ILE A 153 -10.83 2.50 -7.73
CA ILE A 153 -10.77 2.79 -6.29
C ILE A 153 -9.31 2.78 -5.81
N LEU A 154 -8.56 1.73 -6.11
CA LEU A 154 -7.17 1.62 -5.69
C LEU A 154 -6.28 2.70 -6.33
N GLY A 155 -6.50 3.04 -7.58
CA GLY A 155 -5.78 4.11 -8.28
C GLY A 155 -6.04 5.50 -7.69
N SER A 156 -7.25 5.76 -7.21
CA SER A 156 -7.59 7.03 -6.57
C SER A 156 -6.96 7.22 -5.19
N ALA A 157 -6.53 6.14 -4.53
CA ALA A 157 -5.99 6.18 -3.16
C ALA A 157 -4.81 7.15 -3.00
N SER A 158 -3.92 7.21 -4.00
CA SER A 158 -2.75 8.08 -3.94
C SER A 158 -3.13 9.57 -4.01
N SER A 159 -4.03 9.95 -4.92
CA SER A 159 -4.51 11.33 -5.05
C SER A 159 -5.37 11.74 -3.86
N THR A 160 -6.25 10.86 -3.41
CA THR A 160 -7.10 11.07 -2.23
C THR A 160 -6.24 11.24 -0.98
N GLY A 161 -5.17 10.43 -0.84
CA GLY A 161 -4.23 10.55 0.27
C GLY A 161 -3.55 11.91 0.31
N GLN A 162 -3.03 12.39 -0.81
CA GLN A 162 -2.42 13.72 -0.87
C GLN A 162 -3.43 14.83 -0.56
N LEU A 163 -4.65 14.74 -1.10
CA LEU A 163 -5.70 15.73 -0.90
C LEU A 163 -6.15 15.85 0.57
N ILE A 164 -6.21 14.71 1.29
CA ILE A 164 -6.63 14.68 2.69
C ILE A 164 -5.46 15.06 3.61
N PHE A 165 -4.29 14.43 3.41
CA PHE A 165 -3.17 14.59 4.33
C PHE A 165 -2.48 15.94 4.22
N LEU A 166 -2.44 16.58 3.05
CA LEU A 166 -1.75 17.86 2.90
C LEU A 166 -2.35 18.97 3.77
N PRO A 167 -3.67 19.28 3.70
CA PRO A 167 -4.27 20.28 4.57
C PRO A 167 -4.27 19.85 6.05
N PHE A 168 -4.44 18.56 6.33
CA PHE A 168 -4.35 18.04 7.69
C PHE A 168 -2.95 18.29 8.29
N PHE A 169 -1.88 18.01 7.53
CA PHE A 169 -0.52 18.29 7.95
C PHE A 169 -0.23 19.77 8.15
N MET A 170 -0.71 20.62 7.23
CA MET A 170 -0.57 22.07 7.38
C MET A 170 -1.20 22.55 8.68
N ALA A 171 -2.41 22.11 8.99
CA ALA A 171 -3.09 22.44 10.24
C ALA A 171 -2.32 21.92 11.46
N MET A 172 -1.88 20.65 11.43
CA MET A 172 -1.13 20.01 12.52
C MET A 172 0.19 20.76 12.83
N ILE A 173 0.92 21.14 11.77
CA ILE A 173 2.20 21.88 11.91
C ILE A 173 1.96 23.25 12.52
N ALA A 174 0.89 23.94 12.11
CA ALA A 174 0.55 25.25 12.63
C ALA A 174 0.21 25.25 14.14
N TYR A 175 -0.45 24.19 14.63
CA TYR A 175 -0.90 24.11 16.03
C TYR A 175 0.10 23.39 16.95
N SER A 176 0.79 22.37 16.48
CA SER A 176 1.54 21.44 17.35
C SER A 176 2.96 21.16 16.88
N GLY A 177 3.37 21.74 15.76
CA GLY A 177 4.68 21.51 15.17
C GLY A 177 4.78 20.25 14.32
N TRP A 178 5.80 20.20 13.48
CA TRP A 178 5.97 19.16 12.45
C TRP A 178 6.27 17.76 13.03
N ARG A 179 6.87 17.67 14.22
CA ARG A 179 7.15 16.39 14.88
C ARG A 179 5.88 15.67 15.27
N ILE A 180 4.89 16.39 15.83
CA ILE A 180 3.59 15.81 16.21
C ILE A 180 2.81 15.41 14.97
N GLY A 181 2.84 16.22 13.91
CA GLY A 181 2.28 15.84 12.61
C GLY A 181 2.87 14.53 12.07
N SER A 182 4.20 14.37 12.14
CA SER A 182 4.87 13.15 11.72
C SER A 182 4.51 11.94 12.61
N MET A 183 4.35 12.11 13.92
CA MET A 183 3.90 11.04 14.84
C MET A 183 2.52 10.51 14.47
N THR A 184 1.63 11.36 14.01
CA THR A 184 0.27 10.93 13.57
C THR A 184 0.35 9.92 12.43
N LEU A 185 1.26 10.12 11.46
CA LEU A 185 1.46 9.14 10.38
C LEU A 185 2.00 7.80 10.89
N ILE A 186 2.92 7.84 11.86
CA ILE A 186 3.44 6.63 12.48
C ILE A 186 2.31 5.87 13.16
N VAL A 187 1.45 6.54 13.90
CA VAL A 187 0.31 5.92 14.59
C VAL A 187 -0.65 5.28 13.59
N VAL A 188 -1.00 5.96 12.51
CA VAL A 188 -1.85 5.41 11.45
C VAL A 188 -1.21 4.16 10.83
N ALA A 189 0.07 4.22 10.50
CA ALA A 189 0.79 3.08 9.91
C ALA A 189 0.92 1.91 10.91
N LEU A 190 1.12 2.18 12.21
CA LEU A 190 1.16 1.17 13.27
C LEU A 190 -0.18 0.47 13.46
N ILE A 191 -1.30 1.18 13.31
CA ILE A 191 -2.65 0.59 13.37
C ILE A 191 -2.91 -0.27 12.13
N LEU A 192 -2.46 0.17 10.95
CA LEU A 192 -2.64 -0.60 9.71
C LEU A 192 -1.83 -1.89 9.69
N LEU A 193 -0.66 -1.92 10.31
CA LEU A 193 0.23 -3.08 10.29
C LEU A 193 -0.43 -4.36 10.86
N PRO A 194 -1.01 -4.37 12.07
CA PRO A 194 -1.72 -5.54 12.58
C PRO A 194 -2.99 -5.86 11.79
N LEU A 195 -3.70 -4.85 11.25
CA LEU A 195 -4.86 -5.08 10.39
C LEU A 195 -4.46 -5.84 9.12
N ILE A 196 -3.36 -5.45 8.49
CA ILE A 196 -2.83 -6.17 7.33
C ILE A 196 -2.37 -7.58 7.72
N PHE A 197 -1.68 -7.70 8.84
CA PHE A 197 -1.21 -9.00 9.33
C PHE A 197 -2.37 -9.97 9.58
N LEU A 198 -3.48 -9.52 10.13
CA LEU A 198 -4.63 -10.37 10.46
C LEU A 198 -5.52 -10.65 9.24
N PHE A 199 -5.83 -9.62 8.45
CA PHE A 199 -6.89 -9.68 7.45
C PHE A 199 -6.40 -9.72 6.00
N MET A 200 -5.16 -9.30 5.70
CA MET A 200 -4.66 -9.40 4.33
C MET A 200 -4.36 -10.84 3.96
N ARG A 201 -4.83 -11.29 2.79
CA ARG A 201 -4.50 -12.56 2.16
C ARG A 201 -3.91 -12.31 0.78
N ASP A 202 -3.01 -13.18 0.36
CA ASP A 202 -2.29 -13.00 -0.91
C ASP A 202 -3.16 -13.37 -2.11
N ASP A 203 -3.97 -14.43 -1.99
CA ASP A 203 -4.86 -14.91 -3.04
C ASP A 203 -6.23 -15.34 -2.46
N PRO A 204 -7.33 -15.23 -3.24
CA PRO A 204 -8.63 -15.76 -2.84
C PRO A 204 -8.59 -17.26 -2.52
N ALA A 205 -7.79 -18.02 -3.26
CA ALA A 205 -7.61 -19.46 -3.07
C ALA A 205 -7.06 -19.84 -1.68
N ASP A 206 -6.30 -18.95 -1.02
CA ASP A 206 -5.77 -19.19 0.33
C ASP A 206 -6.87 -19.39 1.39
N ILE A 207 -8.07 -18.90 1.11
CA ILE A 207 -9.25 -18.98 1.98
C ILE A 207 -10.41 -19.72 1.32
N GLY A 208 -10.14 -20.48 0.25
CA GLY A 208 -11.15 -21.27 -0.44
C GLY A 208 -12.18 -20.46 -1.22
N LEU A 209 -11.86 -19.22 -1.60
CA LEU A 209 -12.72 -18.38 -2.43
C LEU A 209 -12.19 -18.32 -3.87
N GLU A 210 -13.11 -18.13 -4.81
CA GLU A 210 -12.79 -17.79 -6.18
C GLU A 210 -12.72 -16.25 -6.36
N PRO A 211 -11.99 -15.76 -7.37
CA PRO A 211 -12.00 -14.34 -7.72
C PRO A 211 -13.41 -13.85 -8.01
N TYR A 212 -13.74 -12.63 -7.61
CA TYR A 212 -15.09 -12.09 -7.77
C TYR A 212 -15.58 -12.11 -9.21
N GLY A 213 -16.63 -12.91 -9.47
CA GLY A 213 -17.26 -13.05 -10.79
C GLY A 213 -16.57 -14.01 -11.74
N ALA A 214 -15.71 -14.92 -11.24
CA ALA A 214 -15.10 -15.99 -12.06
C ALA A 214 -16.17 -16.89 -12.69
N ASP A 215 -17.27 -17.19 -11.98
CA ASP A 215 -18.39 -18.01 -12.46
C ASP A 215 -19.09 -17.43 -13.70
N GLN A 216 -19.10 -16.10 -13.85
CA GLN A 216 -19.77 -15.43 -14.96
C GLN A 216 -19.00 -15.52 -16.27
N THR A 217 -17.68 -15.74 -16.22
CA THR A 217 -16.82 -15.90 -17.40
C THR A 217 -16.76 -17.36 -17.88
N GLY A 218 -16.94 -18.34 -16.98
CA GLY A 218 -16.99 -19.77 -17.32
C GLY A 218 -18.27 -20.18 -18.06
N ALA A 219 -19.40 -19.57 -17.75
CA ALA A 219 -20.70 -19.90 -18.40
C ALA A 219 -20.82 -19.34 -19.82
N GLY A 220 -20.09 -18.26 -20.15
CA GLY A 220 -20.12 -17.68 -21.51
C GLY A 220 -19.29 -18.45 -22.56
N GLY A 221 -18.26 -19.18 -22.11
CA GLY A 221 -17.36 -19.91 -23.00
C GLY A 221 -17.94 -21.22 -23.52
N SER A 222 -18.81 -21.89 -22.75
CA SER A 222 -19.40 -23.18 -23.15
C SER A 222 -20.63 -23.02 -24.07
N ALA A 223 -21.38 -21.93 -23.95
CA ALA A 223 -22.54 -21.67 -24.79
C ALA A 223 -22.14 -21.24 -26.21
N GLY A 224 -21.02 -20.53 -26.38
CA GLY A 224 -20.52 -20.14 -27.72
C GLY A 224 -19.91 -21.27 -28.51
N ALA A 225 -19.31 -22.26 -27.84
CA ALA A 225 -18.72 -23.43 -28.52
C ALA A 225 -19.74 -24.46 -29.00
N ALA A 226 -20.92 -24.52 -28.38
CA ALA A 226 -22.01 -25.40 -28.79
C ALA A 226 -22.78 -24.87 -30.01
N SER A 227 -22.81 -23.54 -30.22
CA SER A 227 -23.52 -22.90 -31.34
C SER A 227 -22.80 -22.97 -32.69
N LEU A 228 -21.50 -23.29 -32.72
CA LEU A 228 -20.72 -23.40 -33.96
C LEU A 228 -20.56 -24.83 -34.49
N ARG A 229 -21.23 -25.83 -33.89
CA ARG A 229 -21.24 -27.25 -34.31
C ARG A 229 -22.62 -27.76 -34.72
N GLY A 230 -23.57 -26.90 -35.03
CA GLY A 230 -24.88 -27.23 -35.59
C GLY A 230 -24.97 -26.88 -37.05
#